data_009e10dd5a00649b9bbbbd71e6357e9d
#
_entry.id   009e10dd5a00649b9bbbbd71e6357e9d
#
_cell.length_a   1.000
_cell.length_b   1.000
_cell.length_c   1.000
_cell.angle_alpha   90.00
_cell.angle_beta   90.00
_cell.angle_gamma   90.00
#
_symmetry.space_group_name_H-M   'P 1'
#
loop_
_entity.id
_entity.type
_entity.pdbx_description
1 polymer ?
#
loop_
_entity_poly.entity_id
_entity_poly.type
_entity_poly.pdbx_seq_one_letter_code
_entity_poly.pdbx_strand_id
1 'polypeptide(L)'
;RSLNSIQKALVPEKNTFLVDALRVKSKLNRGPNIVAIGGGTGLSTLLKGLKNYSSNITAIVTVSDDGGSSGILRKQLGVQPPGDIRNCLAALSNEEPTLTRLFQYRFSGGSGLEGHSFGNLFLSALTTITGSLEKAVQASSKVLAVQGQVLPATNTDVMLWAELEDGEKIFGESNISNSKKLISRIGYLPENPSALPSALEAIKEADLIVLGPGSLYTSLLPNLLVPEIVDALLQSDAPKIYISNLMTQPGETDGLDVY
;
A
#
# COMPACT_ATOMS: atom_id res chain seq x y z
N ARG A 1 30.68 -27.02 16.73
CA ARG A 1 29.70 -27.91 16.05
C ARG A 1 29.02 -27.14 14.95
N SER A 2 29.07 -27.64 13.70
CA SER A 2 28.54 -26.92 12.55
C SER A 2 27.02 -26.89 12.56
N LEU A 3 26.42 -25.87 11.97
CA LEU A 3 24.97 -25.76 11.73
C LEU A 3 24.36 -27.06 11.17
N ASN A 4 25.11 -27.77 10.30
CA ASN A 4 24.75 -29.06 9.73
C ASN A 4 24.55 -30.17 10.77
N SER A 5 25.30 -30.17 11.90
CA SER A 5 25.16 -31.19 12.96
C SER A 5 23.92 -30.94 13.80
N ILE A 6 23.56 -29.68 14.06
CA ILE A 6 22.34 -29.29 14.77
C ILE A 6 21.11 -29.59 13.90
N GLN A 7 21.21 -29.34 12.61
CA GLN A 7 20.14 -29.60 11.64
C GLN A 7 19.84 -31.11 11.49
N LYS A 8 20.88 -31.95 11.39
CA LYS A 8 20.72 -33.42 11.35
C LYS A 8 20.05 -34.00 12.60
N ALA A 9 20.25 -33.37 13.76
CA ALA A 9 19.66 -33.81 15.03
C ALA A 9 18.16 -33.39 15.14
N LEU A 10 17.74 -32.31 14.51
CA LEU A 10 16.39 -31.75 14.66
C LEU A 10 15.39 -32.19 13.57
N VAL A 11 15.86 -32.45 12.33
CA VAL A 11 14.98 -32.81 11.20
C VAL A 11 15.71 -33.75 10.23
N PRO A 12 15.64 -35.07 10.38
CA PRO A 12 16.43 -36.03 9.60
C PRO A 12 16.17 -36.03 8.08
N GLU A 13 14.96 -35.67 7.60
CA GLU A 13 14.55 -35.84 6.20
C GLU A 13 14.44 -34.53 5.37
N LYS A 14 14.72 -33.33 5.95
CA LYS A 14 14.58 -32.03 5.26
C LYS A 14 15.85 -31.17 5.29
N ASN A 15 17.00 -31.80 5.18
CA ASN A 15 18.29 -31.16 5.49
C ASN A 15 18.76 -30.05 4.54
N THR A 16 18.33 -30.01 3.28
CA THR A 16 18.67 -28.94 2.34
C THR A 16 17.78 -27.71 2.50
N PHE A 17 16.53 -27.92 2.86
CA PHE A 17 15.51 -26.86 2.89
C PHE A 17 15.82 -25.74 3.90
N LEU A 18 16.32 -26.03 5.10
CA LEU A 18 16.58 -25.01 6.13
C LEU A 18 17.77 -24.13 5.78
N VAL A 19 18.85 -24.72 5.28
CA VAL A 19 20.06 -23.96 4.88
C VAL A 19 19.74 -23.06 3.67
N ASP A 20 18.99 -23.57 2.70
CA ASP A 20 18.60 -22.80 1.53
C ASP A 20 17.63 -21.68 1.90
N ALA A 21 16.66 -21.94 2.79
CA ALA A 21 15.76 -20.91 3.32
C ALA A 21 16.53 -19.79 4.06
N LEU A 22 17.52 -20.16 4.89
CA LEU A 22 18.37 -19.18 5.58
C LEU A 22 19.24 -18.37 4.61
N ARG A 23 19.77 -19.01 3.56
CA ARG A 23 20.53 -18.31 2.51
C ARG A 23 19.66 -17.32 1.74
N VAL A 24 18.47 -17.75 1.34
CA VAL A 24 17.51 -16.87 0.65
C VAL A 24 17.16 -15.70 1.55
N LYS A 25 16.76 -15.93 2.80
CA LYS A 25 16.46 -14.88 3.76
C LYS A 25 17.63 -13.93 3.98
N SER A 26 18.85 -14.45 4.13
CA SER A 26 20.07 -13.64 4.27
C SER A 26 20.33 -12.78 3.02
N LYS A 27 20.09 -13.33 1.83
CA LYS A 27 20.23 -12.60 0.57
C LYS A 27 19.20 -11.47 0.47
N LEU A 28 17.95 -11.73 0.78
CA LEU A 28 16.87 -10.73 0.74
C LEU A 28 17.10 -9.61 1.76
N ASN A 29 17.59 -9.94 2.97
CA ASN A 29 17.90 -8.93 4.00
C ASN A 29 19.07 -8.01 3.63
N ARG A 30 19.90 -8.40 2.67
CA ARG A 30 20.98 -7.57 2.10
C ARG A 30 20.56 -6.90 0.80
N GLY A 31 19.31 -7.07 0.41
CA GLY A 31 18.76 -6.42 -0.78
C GLY A 31 18.68 -4.90 -0.61
N PRO A 32 18.48 -4.16 -1.71
CA PRO A 32 18.34 -2.71 -1.67
C PRO A 32 17.11 -2.26 -0.89
N ASN A 33 17.16 -1.06 -0.34
CA ASN A 33 16.02 -0.36 0.22
C ASN A 33 15.15 0.15 -0.93
N ILE A 34 13.99 -0.45 -1.11
CA ILE A 34 13.07 -0.11 -2.19
C ILE A 34 11.84 0.60 -1.61
N VAL A 35 11.61 1.83 -2.06
CA VAL A 35 10.36 2.55 -1.76
C VAL A 35 9.42 2.43 -2.94
N ALA A 36 8.22 1.91 -2.73
CA ALA A 36 7.17 1.81 -3.74
C ALA A 36 5.99 2.70 -3.33
N ILE A 37 5.62 3.66 -4.19
CA ILE A 37 4.60 4.68 -3.90
C ILE A 37 3.41 4.48 -4.82
N GLY A 38 2.19 4.46 -4.25
CA GLY A 38 0.98 4.31 -5.03
C GLY A 38 -0.25 3.92 -4.20
N GLY A 39 -1.14 3.15 -4.82
CA GLY A 39 -2.37 2.63 -4.21
C GLY A 39 -2.97 1.52 -5.06
N GLY A 40 -4.13 1.03 -4.63
CA GLY A 40 -4.91 0.07 -5.38
C GLY A 40 -4.27 -1.30 -5.59
N THR A 41 -4.78 -2.01 -6.60
CA THR A 41 -4.34 -3.37 -6.94
C THR A 41 -3.00 -3.40 -7.66
N GLY A 42 -2.65 -2.32 -8.38
CA GLY A 42 -1.40 -2.20 -9.13
C GLY A 42 -0.19 -2.28 -8.20
N LEU A 43 -0.15 -1.43 -7.18
CA LEU A 43 0.92 -1.43 -6.18
C LEU A 43 1.05 -2.78 -5.48
N SER A 44 -0.07 -3.37 -5.02
CA SER A 44 -0.03 -4.68 -4.35
C SER A 44 0.49 -5.80 -5.25
N THR A 45 0.25 -5.73 -6.55
CA THR A 45 0.81 -6.68 -7.54
C THR A 45 2.31 -6.51 -7.70
N LEU A 46 2.80 -5.27 -7.78
CA LEU A 46 4.23 -4.95 -7.79
C LEU A 46 4.94 -5.48 -6.54
N LEU A 47 4.37 -5.24 -5.36
CA LEU A 47 4.94 -5.67 -4.08
C LEU A 47 5.11 -7.19 -3.99
N LYS A 48 4.16 -7.98 -4.53
CA LYS A 48 4.30 -9.45 -4.63
C LYS A 48 5.53 -9.88 -5.44
N GLY A 49 5.89 -9.10 -6.45
CA GLY A 49 7.11 -9.32 -7.22
C GLY A 49 8.36 -8.91 -6.46
N LEU A 50 8.38 -7.68 -5.93
CA LEU A 50 9.54 -7.08 -5.28
C LEU A 50 10.03 -7.86 -4.06
N LYS A 51 9.13 -8.48 -3.27
CA LYS A 51 9.52 -9.27 -2.10
C LYS A 51 10.42 -10.47 -2.40
N ASN A 52 10.54 -10.88 -3.67
CA ASN A 52 11.46 -11.92 -4.10
C ASN A 52 12.89 -11.40 -4.33
N TYR A 53 13.10 -10.08 -4.31
CA TYR A 53 14.39 -9.43 -4.58
C TYR A 53 14.97 -8.74 -3.35
N SER A 54 14.14 -8.20 -2.47
CA SER A 54 14.56 -7.55 -1.23
C SER A 54 13.55 -7.79 -0.10
N SER A 55 14.05 -7.82 1.14
CA SER A 55 13.23 -7.70 2.35
C SER A 55 13.06 -6.25 2.80
N ASN A 56 13.86 -5.33 2.25
CA ASN A 56 13.89 -3.93 2.65
C ASN A 56 12.95 -3.10 1.76
N ILE A 57 11.66 -3.44 1.79
CA ILE A 57 10.64 -2.79 0.98
C ILE A 57 9.78 -1.90 1.87
N THR A 58 9.60 -0.64 1.46
CA THR A 58 8.63 0.27 2.07
C THR A 58 7.57 0.63 1.02
N ALA A 59 6.33 0.27 1.29
CA ALA A 59 5.18 0.72 0.50
C ALA A 59 4.59 1.97 1.13
N ILE A 60 4.59 3.10 0.42
CA ILE A 60 3.89 4.33 0.80
C ILE A 60 2.57 4.36 0.05
N VAL A 61 1.45 4.36 0.79
CA VAL A 61 0.13 4.06 0.26
C VAL A 61 -0.83 5.20 0.50
N THR A 62 -1.56 5.60 -0.54
CA THR A 62 -2.63 6.59 -0.41
C THR A 62 -3.72 6.14 0.57
N VAL A 63 -4.36 7.10 1.23
CA VAL A 63 -5.45 6.89 2.20
C VAL A 63 -6.74 7.60 1.77
N SER A 64 -6.94 7.76 0.46
CA SER A 64 -8.11 8.47 -0.11
C SER A 64 -9.24 7.54 -0.55
N ASP A 65 -9.07 6.20 -0.50
CA ASP A 65 -10.10 5.22 -0.90
C ASP A 65 -11.38 5.40 -0.05
N ASP A 66 -12.47 5.75 -0.69
CA ASP A 66 -13.78 5.88 -0.07
C ASP A 66 -14.82 4.90 -0.64
N GLY A 67 -14.35 3.91 -1.37
CA GLY A 67 -15.18 2.89 -2.00
C GLY A 67 -15.58 1.74 -1.07
N GLY A 68 -16.70 1.12 -1.37
CA GLY A 68 -17.17 -0.13 -0.76
C GLY A 68 -17.00 -0.20 0.77
N SER A 69 -16.30 -1.22 1.24
CA SER A 69 -16.06 -1.46 2.68
C SER A 69 -15.28 -0.34 3.36
N SER A 70 -14.28 0.23 2.68
CA SER A 70 -13.44 1.32 3.23
C SER A 70 -14.26 2.57 3.51
N GLY A 71 -15.10 2.98 2.56
CA GLY A 71 -15.94 4.16 2.70
C GLY A 71 -17.02 4.00 3.76
N ILE A 72 -17.61 2.79 3.90
CA ILE A 72 -18.60 2.52 4.95
C ILE A 72 -17.92 2.63 6.33
N LEU A 73 -16.78 1.99 6.53
CA LEU A 73 -16.06 2.02 7.81
C LEU A 73 -15.58 3.43 8.17
N ARG A 74 -15.10 4.19 7.19
CA ARG A 74 -14.75 5.60 7.38
C ARG A 74 -15.92 6.41 7.90
N LYS A 75 -17.12 6.28 7.27
CA LYS A 75 -18.32 7.01 7.67
C LYS A 75 -18.85 6.58 9.04
N GLN A 76 -18.80 5.28 9.36
CA GLN A 76 -19.39 4.75 10.58
C GLN A 76 -18.46 4.84 11.79
N LEU A 77 -17.15 4.64 11.61
CA LEU A 77 -16.17 4.55 12.69
C LEU A 77 -15.22 5.76 12.75
N GLY A 78 -15.25 6.66 11.76
CA GLY A 78 -14.34 7.81 11.70
C GLY A 78 -12.86 7.40 11.52
N VAL A 79 -12.61 6.22 10.94
CA VAL A 79 -11.25 5.73 10.70
C VAL A 79 -10.82 5.99 9.26
N GLN A 80 -9.52 6.16 9.04
CA GLN A 80 -9.00 6.25 7.68
C GLN A 80 -9.26 4.95 6.90
N PRO A 81 -9.47 5.04 5.57
CA PRO A 81 -9.81 3.90 4.74
C PRO A 81 -8.66 2.88 4.67
N PRO A 82 -8.89 1.62 5.07
CA PRO A 82 -7.82 0.62 5.16
C PRO A 82 -7.63 -0.20 3.89
N GLY A 83 -8.42 -0.01 2.82
CA GLY A 83 -8.50 -0.92 1.67
C GLY A 83 -7.18 -1.16 0.98
N ASP A 84 -6.51 -0.12 0.55
CA ASP A 84 -5.24 -0.20 -0.17
C ASP A 84 -4.10 -0.69 0.72
N ILE A 85 -4.06 -0.21 1.95
CA ILE A 85 -3.10 -0.67 2.97
C ILE A 85 -3.28 -2.17 3.22
N ARG A 86 -4.51 -2.65 3.36
CA ARG A 86 -4.81 -4.08 3.50
C ARG A 86 -4.26 -4.90 2.33
N ASN A 87 -4.46 -4.42 1.10
CA ASN A 87 -3.95 -5.09 -0.10
C ASN A 87 -2.43 -5.18 -0.11
N CYS A 88 -1.73 -4.12 0.31
CA CYS A 88 -0.28 -4.08 0.41
C CYS A 88 0.25 -5.01 1.52
N LEU A 89 -0.38 -5.01 2.70
CA LEU A 89 -0.05 -5.94 3.79
C LEU A 89 -0.18 -7.40 3.34
N ALA A 90 -1.29 -7.75 2.68
CA ALA A 90 -1.50 -9.09 2.15
C ALA A 90 -0.48 -9.47 1.07
N ALA A 91 -0.05 -8.51 0.24
CA ALA A 91 0.95 -8.73 -0.80
C ALA A 91 2.35 -9.03 -0.23
N LEU A 92 2.73 -8.34 0.84
CA LEU A 92 4.02 -8.48 1.51
C LEU A 92 4.02 -9.58 2.61
N SER A 93 2.87 -10.17 2.91
CA SER A 93 2.77 -11.25 3.88
C SER A 93 3.55 -12.50 3.43
N ASN A 94 4.24 -13.12 4.40
CA ASN A 94 4.92 -14.41 4.24
C ASN A 94 4.22 -15.55 5.01
N GLU A 95 3.09 -15.26 5.63
CA GLU A 95 2.31 -16.21 6.40
C GLU A 95 1.60 -17.26 5.56
N GLU A 96 1.05 -18.27 6.22
CA GLU A 96 0.29 -19.33 5.60
C GLU A 96 -0.79 -18.80 4.65
N PRO A 97 -0.99 -19.47 3.51
CA PRO A 97 -2.02 -19.07 2.54
C PRO A 97 -3.41 -18.85 3.15
N THR A 98 -3.73 -19.58 4.22
CA THR A 98 -5.01 -19.47 4.94
C THR A 98 -5.17 -18.12 5.63
N LEU A 99 -4.13 -17.61 6.32
CA LEU A 99 -4.20 -16.32 7.00
C LEU A 99 -4.30 -15.16 6.01
N THR A 100 -3.54 -15.23 4.92
CA THR A 100 -3.64 -14.26 3.82
C THR A 100 -5.03 -14.28 3.17
N ARG A 101 -5.60 -15.47 2.95
CA ARG A 101 -6.98 -15.62 2.43
C ARG A 101 -8.01 -15.07 3.40
N LEU A 102 -7.86 -15.33 4.71
CA LEU A 102 -8.74 -14.77 5.74
C LEU A 102 -8.70 -13.25 5.73
N PHE A 103 -7.52 -12.66 5.65
CA PHE A 103 -7.36 -11.20 5.63
C PHE A 103 -7.99 -10.55 4.39
N GLN A 104 -8.04 -11.28 3.28
CA GLN A 104 -8.72 -10.86 2.05
C GLN A 104 -10.17 -11.32 1.96
N TYR A 105 -10.65 -12.14 2.92
CA TYR A 105 -12.00 -12.66 2.91
C TYR A 105 -13.03 -11.52 2.93
N ARG A 106 -14.03 -11.63 2.04
CA ARG A 106 -15.16 -10.69 1.98
C ARG A 106 -16.44 -11.42 2.34
N PHE A 107 -17.18 -10.85 3.26
CA PHE A 107 -18.46 -11.40 3.70
C PHE A 107 -19.49 -11.27 2.56
N SER A 108 -20.07 -12.41 2.17
CA SER A 108 -21.11 -12.48 1.12
C SER A 108 -22.53 -12.38 1.64
N GLY A 109 -22.71 -12.29 2.95
CA GLY A 109 -23.99 -12.17 3.61
C GLY A 109 -23.82 -11.89 5.10
N GLY A 110 -24.96 -11.70 5.80
CA GLY A 110 -24.99 -11.33 7.20
C GLY A 110 -25.37 -9.86 7.39
N SER A 111 -26.36 -9.58 8.24
CA SER A 111 -26.80 -8.21 8.52
C SER A 111 -25.64 -7.37 9.04
N GLY A 112 -25.29 -6.30 8.31
CA GLY A 112 -24.23 -5.37 8.67
C GLY A 112 -22.80 -5.82 8.31
N LEU A 113 -22.58 -7.07 7.84
CA LEU A 113 -21.25 -7.55 7.45
C LEU A 113 -21.08 -7.68 5.93
N GLU A 114 -22.18 -7.81 5.20
CA GLU A 114 -22.16 -8.00 3.75
C GLU A 114 -21.34 -6.92 3.05
N GLY A 115 -20.45 -7.34 2.14
CA GLY A 115 -19.57 -6.44 1.40
C GLY A 115 -18.31 -6.01 2.16
N HIS A 116 -18.25 -6.16 3.50
CA HIS A 116 -17.03 -5.89 4.25
C HIS A 116 -15.98 -6.97 4.04
N SER A 117 -14.69 -6.58 4.02
CA SER A 117 -13.60 -7.55 4.12
C SER A 117 -13.15 -7.70 5.57
N PHE A 118 -12.79 -8.93 5.97
CA PHE A 118 -12.24 -9.19 7.29
C PHE A 118 -11.04 -8.29 7.61
N GLY A 119 -10.11 -8.15 6.68
CA GLY A 119 -8.91 -7.32 6.89
C GLY A 119 -9.23 -5.83 7.08
N ASN A 120 -10.27 -5.29 6.42
CA ASN A 120 -10.70 -3.90 6.67
C ASN A 120 -11.29 -3.76 8.08
N LEU A 121 -12.13 -4.70 8.51
CA LEU A 121 -12.68 -4.72 9.88
C LEU A 121 -11.56 -4.85 10.92
N PHE A 122 -10.59 -5.73 10.67
CA PHE A 122 -9.44 -5.96 11.54
C PHE A 122 -8.59 -4.69 11.69
N LEU A 123 -8.24 -4.04 10.57
CA LEU A 123 -7.46 -2.79 10.60
C LEU A 123 -8.23 -1.65 11.28
N SER A 124 -9.54 -1.54 11.02
CA SER A 124 -10.37 -0.51 11.67
C SER A 124 -10.43 -0.73 13.19
N ALA A 125 -10.62 -1.96 13.64
CA ALA A 125 -10.60 -2.29 15.06
C ALA A 125 -9.24 -1.97 15.69
N LEU A 126 -8.13 -2.34 15.04
CA LEU A 126 -6.79 -2.00 15.51
C LEU A 126 -6.55 -0.48 15.52
N THR A 127 -7.04 0.26 14.53
CA THR A 127 -6.93 1.73 14.52
C THR A 127 -7.61 2.34 15.74
N THR A 128 -8.80 1.87 16.10
CA THR A 128 -9.51 2.29 17.31
C THR A 128 -8.73 1.95 18.59
N ILE A 129 -8.16 0.74 18.67
CA ILE A 129 -7.41 0.27 19.85
C ILE A 129 -6.08 1.03 20.00
N THR A 130 -5.37 1.27 18.91
CA THR A 130 -4.01 1.85 18.93
C THR A 130 -3.99 3.37 18.80
N GLY A 131 -5.11 3.97 18.40
CA GLY A 131 -5.31 5.40 18.23
C GLY A 131 -4.80 5.98 16.90
N SER A 132 -4.18 5.17 16.01
CA SER A 132 -3.78 5.62 14.67
C SER A 132 -3.69 4.47 13.67
N LEU A 133 -3.90 4.79 12.38
CA LEU A 133 -3.76 3.82 11.30
C LEU A 133 -2.31 3.29 11.20
N GLU A 134 -1.32 4.14 11.36
CA GLU A 134 0.10 3.74 11.35
C GLU A 134 0.39 2.64 12.36
N LYS A 135 -0.03 2.82 13.63
CA LYS A 135 0.16 1.82 14.68
C LYS A 135 -0.63 0.54 14.41
N ALA A 136 -1.83 0.67 13.86
CA ALA A 136 -2.64 -0.48 13.44
C ALA A 136 -1.94 -1.30 12.35
N VAL A 137 -1.33 -0.63 11.37
CA VAL A 137 -0.55 -1.26 10.30
C VAL A 137 0.68 -1.97 10.86
N GLN A 138 1.42 -1.33 11.77
CA GLN A 138 2.58 -1.94 12.44
C GLN A 138 2.19 -3.20 13.23
N ALA A 139 1.06 -3.17 13.96
CA ALA A 139 0.55 -4.33 14.67
C ALA A 139 0.12 -5.45 13.71
N SER A 140 -0.58 -5.10 12.63
CA SER A 140 -1.00 -6.05 11.60
C SER A 140 0.18 -6.69 10.87
N SER A 141 1.25 -5.93 10.62
CA SER A 141 2.48 -6.42 9.98
C SER A 141 3.14 -7.53 10.77
N LYS A 142 3.07 -7.46 12.11
CA LYS A 142 3.59 -8.53 12.99
C LYS A 142 2.73 -9.80 12.89
N VAL A 143 1.41 -9.66 12.89
CA VAL A 143 0.46 -10.79 12.78
C VAL A 143 0.60 -11.51 11.43
N LEU A 144 0.79 -10.75 10.36
CA LEU A 144 0.88 -11.25 8.99
C LEU A 144 2.32 -11.59 8.56
N ALA A 145 3.31 -11.49 9.46
CA ALA A 145 4.72 -11.65 9.15
C ALA A 145 5.13 -10.94 7.84
N VAL A 146 4.77 -9.66 7.74
CA VAL A 146 5.00 -8.84 6.55
C VAL A 146 6.50 -8.67 6.32
N GLN A 147 6.94 -8.89 5.10
CA GLN A 147 8.31 -8.65 4.66
C GLN A 147 8.44 -7.19 4.18
N GLY A 148 9.19 -6.39 4.91
CA GLY A 148 9.23 -4.93 4.73
C GLY A 148 8.19 -4.21 5.57
N GLN A 149 7.75 -3.03 5.12
CA GLN A 149 6.78 -2.22 5.83
C GLN A 149 5.76 -1.58 4.89
N VAL A 150 4.59 -1.27 5.42
CA VAL A 150 3.54 -0.51 4.75
C VAL A 150 3.26 0.73 5.56
N LEU A 151 3.27 1.89 4.92
CA LEU A 151 3.06 3.18 5.56
C LEU A 151 1.95 3.94 4.82
N PRO A 152 0.98 4.54 5.53
CA PRO A 152 0.11 5.53 4.90
C PRO A 152 0.93 6.76 4.50
N ALA A 153 0.55 7.41 3.39
CA ALA A 153 1.21 8.65 2.95
C ALA A 153 1.05 9.77 3.97
N THR A 154 -0.09 9.79 4.67
CA THR A 154 -0.42 10.76 5.73
C THR A 154 -1.30 10.13 6.79
N ASN A 155 -1.22 10.63 8.03
CA ASN A 155 -2.18 10.33 9.10
C ASN A 155 -3.37 11.30 9.12
N THR A 156 -3.36 12.34 8.28
CA THR A 156 -4.49 13.27 8.18
C THR A 156 -5.66 12.55 7.48
N ASP A 157 -6.86 12.70 8.01
CA ASP A 157 -8.07 12.23 7.33
C ASP A 157 -8.36 13.16 6.15
N VAL A 158 -8.09 12.69 4.93
CA VAL A 158 -8.19 13.47 3.71
C VAL A 158 -9.31 12.98 2.81
N MET A 159 -9.95 13.91 2.10
CA MET A 159 -10.90 13.60 1.02
C MET A 159 -10.29 14.05 -0.30
N LEU A 160 -10.21 13.16 -1.27
CA LEU A 160 -9.79 13.50 -2.63
C LEU A 160 -10.91 14.23 -3.34
N TRP A 161 -10.59 15.30 -4.06
CA TRP A 161 -11.49 15.95 -4.99
C TRP A 161 -10.83 16.11 -6.34
N ALA A 162 -11.64 16.17 -7.40
CA ALA A 162 -11.21 16.46 -8.74
C ALA A 162 -12.01 17.63 -9.31
N GLU A 163 -11.36 18.47 -10.11
CA GLU A 163 -11.98 19.44 -10.99
C GLU A 163 -11.88 18.91 -12.42
N LEU A 164 -13.00 18.79 -13.07
CA LEU A 164 -13.12 18.28 -14.42
C LEU A 164 -12.86 19.41 -15.44
N GLU A 165 -12.63 19.06 -16.70
CA GLU A 165 -12.41 20.05 -17.76
C GLU A 165 -13.61 20.99 -17.98
N ASP A 166 -14.84 20.54 -17.67
CA ASP A 166 -16.05 21.37 -17.73
C ASP A 166 -16.24 22.28 -16.51
N GLY A 167 -15.30 22.28 -15.55
CA GLY A 167 -15.32 23.07 -14.31
C GLY A 167 -16.14 22.44 -13.17
N GLU A 168 -16.77 21.29 -13.37
CA GLU A 168 -17.48 20.57 -12.31
C GLU A 168 -16.46 20.04 -11.27
N LYS A 169 -16.81 20.16 -9.98
CA LYS A 169 -16.01 19.56 -8.88
C LYS A 169 -16.69 18.30 -8.36
N ILE A 170 -15.92 17.22 -8.31
CA ILE A 170 -16.34 15.94 -7.80
C ILE A 170 -15.51 15.59 -6.55
N PHE A 171 -16.17 15.09 -5.51
CA PHE A 171 -15.56 14.72 -4.23
C PHE A 171 -15.64 13.20 -4.03
N GLY A 172 -14.53 12.64 -3.54
CA GLY A 172 -14.40 11.22 -3.25
C GLY A 172 -13.82 10.42 -4.41
N GLU A 173 -12.89 9.55 -4.08
CA GLU A 173 -12.14 8.71 -5.05
C GLU A 173 -13.08 7.88 -5.93
N SER A 174 -14.06 7.22 -5.30
CA SER A 174 -15.03 6.38 -6.01
C SER A 174 -15.89 7.17 -7.00
N ASN A 175 -16.29 8.40 -6.66
CA ASN A 175 -17.06 9.24 -7.55
C ASN A 175 -16.21 9.73 -8.73
N ILE A 176 -14.95 10.07 -8.46
CA ILE A 176 -13.98 10.50 -9.48
C ILE A 176 -13.78 9.35 -10.48
N SER A 177 -13.46 8.15 -10.01
CA SER A 177 -13.26 6.97 -10.86
C SER A 177 -14.51 6.59 -11.67
N ASN A 178 -15.70 6.82 -11.12
CA ASN A 178 -16.97 6.52 -11.81
C ASN A 178 -17.41 7.58 -12.82
N SER A 179 -16.91 8.81 -12.73
CA SER A 179 -17.35 9.94 -13.58
C SER A 179 -16.98 9.72 -15.06
N LYS A 180 -15.86 9.05 -15.31
CA LYS A 180 -15.29 8.82 -16.66
C LYS A 180 -15.14 10.10 -17.48
N LYS A 181 -15.14 11.28 -16.84
CA LYS A 181 -14.92 12.58 -17.44
C LYS A 181 -13.44 12.96 -17.27
N LEU A 182 -12.91 13.72 -18.19
CA LEU A 182 -11.52 14.19 -18.15
C LEU A 182 -11.27 15.08 -16.93
N ILE A 183 -10.20 14.78 -16.20
CA ILE A 183 -9.80 15.48 -14.99
C ILE A 183 -8.78 16.56 -15.34
N SER A 184 -9.07 17.81 -14.96
CA SER A 184 -8.16 18.94 -15.11
C SER A 184 -7.14 18.99 -13.96
N ARG A 185 -7.59 18.81 -12.73
CA ARG A 185 -6.71 18.76 -11.54
C ARG A 185 -7.37 18.03 -10.38
N ILE A 186 -6.54 17.63 -9.43
CA ILE A 186 -6.98 17.02 -8.17
C ILE A 186 -6.41 17.78 -6.97
N GLY A 187 -6.99 17.55 -5.81
CA GLY A 187 -6.51 18.08 -4.54
C GLY A 187 -7.08 17.32 -3.35
N TYR A 188 -6.57 17.63 -2.19
CA TYR A 188 -7.07 17.11 -0.92
C TYR A 188 -7.86 18.14 -0.13
N LEU A 189 -8.79 17.66 0.68
CA LEU A 189 -9.47 18.40 1.73
C LEU A 189 -9.30 17.65 3.05
N PRO A 190 -8.62 18.22 4.09
CA PRO A 190 -7.93 19.53 4.08
C PRO A 190 -6.74 19.56 3.11
N GLU A 191 -6.38 20.77 2.66
CA GLU A 191 -5.22 21.01 1.82
C GLU A 191 -3.91 20.78 2.59
N ASN A 192 -2.85 20.39 1.88
CA ASN A 192 -1.49 20.20 2.41
C ASN A 192 -1.43 19.31 3.66
N PRO A 193 -1.91 18.06 3.59
CA PRO A 193 -1.76 17.14 4.71
C PRO A 193 -0.30 16.84 4.98
N SER A 194 0.07 16.68 6.25
CA SER A 194 1.45 16.35 6.64
C SER A 194 1.78 14.88 6.31
N ALA A 195 2.98 14.65 5.82
CA ALA A 195 3.50 13.30 5.59
C ALA A 195 3.77 12.56 6.90
N LEU A 196 3.81 11.23 6.84
CA LEU A 196 4.37 10.44 7.92
C LEU A 196 5.89 10.66 7.99
N PRO A 197 6.48 10.96 9.16
CA PRO A 197 7.92 11.07 9.29
C PRO A 197 8.66 9.80 8.85
N SER A 198 8.12 8.61 9.16
CA SER A 198 8.67 7.32 8.72
C SER A 198 8.64 7.13 7.19
N ALA A 199 7.69 7.75 6.49
CA ALA A 199 7.66 7.72 5.02
C ALA A 199 8.77 8.61 4.43
N LEU A 200 9.00 9.79 5.02
CA LEU A 200 10.09 10.70 4.60
C LEU A 200 11.46 10.08 4.83
N GLU A 201 11.66 9.43 5.98
CA GLU A 201 12.89 8.71 6.29
C GLU A 201 13.14 7.57 5.29
N ALA A 202 12.11 6.77 4.98
CA ALA A 202 12.22 5.71 3.99
C ALA A 202 12.60 6.24 2.60
N ILE A 203 12.05 7.36 2.15
CA ILE A 203 12.41 8.00 0.87
C ILE A 203 13.88 8.46 0.89
N LYS A 204 14.33 9.03 2.00
CA LYS A 204 15.73 9.51 2.16
C LYS A 204 16.74 8.36 2.13
N GLU A 205 16.38 7.20 2.70
CA GLU A 205 17.26 6.03 2.79
C GLU A 205 17.10 5.06 1.60
N ALA A 206 16.28 5.39 0.63
CA ALA A 206 16.00 4.53 -0.51
C ALA A 206 17.21 4.37 -1.43
N ASP A 207 17.47 3.15 -1.88
CA ASP A 207 18.36 2.83 -3.00
C ASP A 207 17.62 2.85 -4.34
N LEU A 208 16.29 2.71 -4.32
CA LEU A 208 15.41 2.74 -5.48
C LEU A 208 14.02 3.22 -5.07
N ILE A 209 13.45 4.13 -5.84
CA ILE A 209 12.07 4.60 -5.68
C ILE A 209 11.26 4.18 -6.91
N VAL A 210 10.11 3.55 -6.68
CA VAL A 210 9.19 3.12 -7.73
C VAL A 210 7.85 3.83 -7.54
N LEU A 211 7.38 4.49 -8.58
CA LEU A 211 6.09 5.16 -8.63
C LEU A 211 5.12 4.33 -9.48
N GLY A 212 4.00 3.92 -8.90
CA GLY A 212 3.01 3.05 -9.56
C GLY A 212 3.37 1.56 -9.51
N PRO A 213 2.71 0.71 -10.36
CA PRO A 213 1.61 1.05 -11.26
C PRO A 213 0.31 1.35 -10.50
N GLY A 214 -0.63 2.02 -11.16
CA GLY A 214 -1.95 2.33 -10.59
C GLY A 214 -2.65 3.43 -11.38
N SER A 215 -3.88 3.73 -11.02
CA SER A 215 -4.62 4.87 -11.57
C SER A 215 -3.87 6.18 -11.31
N LEU A 216 -3.69 6.98 -12.34
CA LEU A 216 -2.88 8.19 -12.25
C LEU A 216 -3.43 9.15 -11.20
N TYR A 217 -4.70 9.53 -11.35
CA TYR A 217 -5.33 10.55 -10.52
C TYR A 217 -5.88 10.05 -9.20
N THR A 218 -6.17 8.75 -9.07
CA THR A 218 -6.82 8.22 -7.87
C THR A 218 -5.92 7.33 -7.00
N SER A 219 -4.79 6.84 -7.55
CA SER A 219 -3.88 5.99 -6.78
C SER A 219 -2.45 6.54 -6.69
N LEU A 220 -1.95 7.22 -7.72
CA LEU A 220 -0.56 7.66 -7.77
C LEU A 220 -0.40 9.12 -7.34
N LEU A 221 -0.99 10.06 -8.07
CA LEU A 221 -0.91 11.49 -7.78
C LEU A 221 -1.39 11.86 -6.37
N PRO A 222 -2.37 11.18 -5.76
CA PRO A 222 -2.77 11.46 -4.38
C PRO A 222 -1.61 11.40 -3.37
N ASN A 223 -0.61 10.53 -3.56
CA ASN A 223 0.57 10.52 -2.69
C ASN A 223 1.43 11.78 -2.89
N LEU A 224 1.42 12.35 -4.10
CA LEU A 224 2.17 13.57 -4.44
C LEU A 224 1.41 14.86 -4.07
N LEU A 225 0.16 14.76 -3.62
CA LEU A 225 -0.57 15.87 -2.99
C LEU A 225 -0.12 16.13 -1.53
N VAL A 226 0.78 15.31 -1.01
CA VAL A 226 1.46 15.53 0.28
C VAL A 226 2.78 16.26 0.00
N PRO A 227 2.90 17.56 0.29
CA PRO A 227 4.03 18.38 -0.17
C PRO A 227 5.38 17.85 0.29
N GLU A 228 5.48 17.42 1.54
CA GLU A 228 6.72 16.90 2.13
C GLU A 228 7.20 15.60 1.43
N ILE A 229 6.29 14.78 0.88
CA ILE A 229 6.68 13.61 0.05
C ILE A 229 7.34 14.08 -1.25
N VAL A 230 6.79 15.10 -1.90
CA VAL A 230 7.37 15.66 -3.12
C VAL A 230 8.76 16.23 -2.85
N ASP A 231 8.89 17.01 -1.78
CA ASP A 231 10.18 17.58 -1.39
C ASP A 231 11.22 16.48 -1.09
N ALA A 232 10.83 15.43 -0.39
CA ALA A 232 11.71 14.29 -0.11
C ALA A 232 12.12 13.55 -1.39
N LEU A 233 11.18 13.37 -2.33
CA LEU A 233 11.48 12.76 -3.64
C LEU A 233 12.44 13.61 -4.47
N LEU A 234 12.29 14.93 -4.47
CA LEU A 234 13.16 15.83 -5.20
C LEU A 234 14.58 15.89 -4.61
N GLN A 235 14.70 15.74 -3.29
CA GLN A 235 15.99 15.75 -2.58
C GLN A 235 16.71 14.39 -2.59
N SER A 236 16.01 13.30 -2.90
CA SER A 236 16.60 11.97 -2.91
C SER A 236 17.45 11.75 -4.16
N ASP A 237 18.65 11.22 -3.98
CA ASP A 237 19.56 10.80 -5.06
C ASP A 237 19.20 9.42 -5.65
N ALA A 238 18.29 8.68 -5.01
CA ALA A 238 17.88 7.37 -5.49
C ALA A 238 17.26 7.45 -6.90
N PRO A 239 17.57 6.52 -7.81
CA PRO A 239 16.91 6.43 -9.10
C PRO A 239 15.40 6.26 -8.90
N LYS A 240 14.62 6.97 -9.71
CA LYS A 240 13.16 6.97 -9.68
C LYS A 240 12.63 6.31 -10.95
N ILE A 241 11.82 5.27 -10.77
CA ILE A 241 11.19 4.54 -11.87
C ILE A 241 9.68 4.75 -11.81
N TYR A 242 9.12 5.28 -12.88
CA TYR A 242 7.67 5.30 -13.07
C TYR A 242 7.23 4.07 -13.86
N ILE A 243 6.25 3.32 -13.33
CA ILE A 243 5.63 2.19 -14.01
C ILE A 243 4.26 2.64 -14.47
N SER A 244 4.13 2.92 -15.78
CA SER A 244 2.87 3.29 -16.39
C SER A 244 1.92 2.09 -16.51
N ASN A 245 0.62 2.37 -16.57
CA ASN A 245 -0.37 1.38 -16.95
C ASN A 245 -0.16 0.96 -18.43
N LEU A 246 -0.49 -0.28 -18.74
CA LEU A 246 -0.40 -0.80 -20.11
C LEU A 246 -1.49 -0.25 -21.03
N MET A 247 -2.57 0.27 -20.46
CA MET A 247 -3.72 0.82 -21.17
C MET A 247 -4.16 2.12 -20.51
N THR A 248 -4.72 3.03 -21.29
CA THR A 248 -5.38 4.23 -20.78
C THR A 248 -6.61 3.86 -19.95
N GLN A 249 -6.96 4.72 -19.00
CA GLN A 249 -8.14 4.58 -18.17
C GLN A 249 -9.15 5.67 -18.54
N PRO A 250 -10.41 5.30 -18.85
CA PRO A 250 -11.45 6.26 -19.20
C PRO A 250 -11.64 7.34 -18.14
N GLY A 251 -11.58 8.61 -18.57
CA GLY A 251 -11.70 9.78 -17.71
C GLY A 251 -10.42 10.18 -16.99
N GLU A 252 -9.42 9.30 -16.86
CA GLU A 252 -8.16 9.63 -16.21
C GLU A 252 -7.02 9.89 -17.21
N THR A 253 -6.81 8.97 -18.14
CA THR A 253 -5.63 9.02 -19.02
C THR A 253 -5.99 8.89 -20.50
N ASP A 254 -7.24 9.15 -20.86
CA ASP A 254 -7.66 9.17 -22.27
C ASP A 254 -6.87 10.22 -23.05
N GLY A 255 -6.27 9.79 -24.16
CA GLY A 255 -5.47 10.65 -25.00
C GLY A 255 -4.08 11.01 -24.47
N LEU A 256 -3.70 10.53 -23.29
CA LEU A 256 -2.35 10.69 -22.76
C LEU A 256 -1.45 9.57 -23.28
N ASP A 257 -0.23 9.91 -23.60
CA ASP A 257 0.88 8.97 -23.82
C ASP A 257 1.91 9.09 -22.69
N VAL A 258 3.03 8.39 -22.80
CA VAL A 258 4.07 8.35 -21.75
C VAL A 258 5.08 9.49 -21.89
N TYR A 259 4.96 10.32 -22.93
CA TYR A 259 5.89 11.41 -23.28
C TYR A 259 5.29 12.77 -23.08
#